data_950e5a901fe94f01e68d135c142392b0
#
_entry.id   950e5a901fe94f01e68d135c142392b0
#
_cell.length_a   1.000
_cell.length_b   1.000
_cell.length_c   1.000
_cell.angle_alpha   90.00
_cell.angle_beta   90.00
_cell.angle_gamma   90.00
#
_symmetry.space_group_name_H-M   'P 1'
#
loop_
_entity.id
_entity.type
_entity.pdbx_description
1 polymer ?
#
loop_
_entity_poly.entity_id
_entity_poly.type
_entity_poly.pdbx_seq_one_letter_code
_entity_poly.pdbx_strand_id
1 'polypeptide(L)'
;MPIIIKSVIAFALFTIGFASNALLAPLPVEPDPPATALYGPAGSFIGLQKEIYLYIPPTTTTTVPQPVYKHGDCSWLPAMALRAGWPVDQIGKLRQVALRESGCCPNRAGGDMVDKDCNITGVSEWSHRSDSGLLQINGVHWKQDHPEYAGVVCKQMQICTQAPLLDAYTNLRAGLLIYNLVKWQAWTK
;
A
#
# COMPACT_ATOMS: atom_id res chain seq x y z
N MET A 1 -23.06 -58.75 -8.48
CA MET A 1 -22.57 -58.53 -7.11
C MET A 1 -21.70 -57.29 -7.12
N PRO A 2 -22.13 -56.15 -6.58
CA PRO A 2 -21.29 -55.00 -6.47
C PRO A 2 -20.57 -54.94 -5.11
N ILE A 3 -19.27 -54.77 -5.17
CA ILE A 3 -18.41 -54.58 -4.00
C ILE A 3 -18.49 -53.16 -3.55
N ILE A 4 -19.02 -52.90 -2.36
CA ILE A 4 -19.05 -51.60 -1.71
C ILE A 4 -17.73 -51.41 -0.96
N ILE A 5 -16.88 -50.53 -1.45
CA ILE A 5 -15.69 -50.08 -0.74
C ILE A 5 -16.10 -48.89 0.15
N LYS A 6 -16.11 -49.12 1.46
CA LYS A 6 -16.31 -48.08 2.47
C LYS A 6 -14.95 -47.41 2.73
N SER A 7 -14.78 -46.18 2.23
CA SER A 7 -13.65 -45.35 2.60
C SER A 7 -13.89 -44.74 3.98
N VAL A 8 -13.03 -45.14 4.93
CA VAL A 8 -12.95 -44.53 6.26
C VAL A 8 -12.07 -43.28 6.14
N ILE A 9 -12.67 -42.10 6.26
CA ILE A 9 -11.91 -40.85 6.35
C ILE A 9 -11.57 -40.64 7.83
N ALA A 10 -10.29 -40.78 8.16
CA ALA A 10 -9.76 -40.45 9.48
C ALA A 10 -9.58 -38.95 9.58
N PHE A 11 -10.36 -38.29 10.44
CA PHE A 11 -10.15 -36.92 10.85
C PHE A 11 -8.99 -36.84 11.85
N ALA A 12 -7.85 -36.36 11.41
CA ALA A 12 -6.78 -35.97 12.31
C ALA A 12 -7.06 -34.54 12.85
N LEU A 13 -7.49 -34.48 14.10
CA LEU A 13 -7.58 -33.22 14.85
C LEU A 13 -6.18 -32.71 15.17
N PHE A 14 -5.74 -31.69 14.45
CA PHE A 14 -4.54 -30.95 14.77
C PHE A 14 -4.90 -29.90 15.84
N THR A 15 -4.59 -30.17 17.08
CA THR A 15 -4.61 -29.17 18.16
C THR A 15 -3.39 -28.27 18.00
N ILE A 16 -3.55 -27.11 17.43
CA ILE A 16 -2.52 -26.08 17.42
C ILE A 16 -2.59 -25.37 18.77
N GLY A 17 -1.58 -25.64 19.60
CA GLY A 17 -1.38 -24.94 20.86
C GLY A 17 -1.08 -23.46 20.63
N PHE A 18 -1.95 -22.59 21.15
CA PHE A 18 -1.67 -21.18 21.31
C PHE A 18 -0.68 -21.01 22.47
N ALA A 19 0.55 -20.66 22.16
CA ALA A 19 1.51 -20.23 23.14
C ALA A 19 1.98 -18.81 22.80
N SER A 20 1.87 -17.96 23.81
CA SER A 20 2.59 -16.73 24.06
C SER A 20 2.06 -15.46 23.38
N ASN A 21 1.12 -14.84 24.09
CA ASN A 21 0.99 -13.39 24.12
C ASN A 21 2.28 -12.82 24.71
N ALA A 22 3.21 -12.38 23.87
CA ALA A 22 4.22 -11.43 24.28
C ALA A 22 3.53 -10.08 24.45
N LEU A 23 3.16 -9.76 25.69
CA LEU A 23 2.81 -8.40 26.10
C LEU A 23 4.01 -7.50 25.75
N LEU A 24 3.87 -6.71 24.69
CA LEU A 24 4.71 -5.54 24.46
C LEU A 24 4.48 -4.60 25.65
N ALA A 25 5.44 -4.55 26.56
CA ALA A 25 5.44 -3.57 27.62
C ALA A 25 5.40 -2.17 26.97
N PRO A 26 4.54 -1.25 27.43
CA PRO A 26 4.55 0.11 26.96
C PRO A 26 5.93 0.73 27.25
N LEU A 27 6.46 1.43 26.25
CA LEU A 27 7.70 2.19 26.40
C LEU A 27 7.53 3.14 27.57
N PRO A 28 8.55 3.32 28.45
CA PRO A 28 8.48 4.28 29.52
C PRO A 28 8.24 5.68 28.94
N VAL A 29 7.12 6.27 29.34
CA VAL A 29 6.84 7.69 29.07
C VAL A 29 7.79 8.46 29.97
N GLU A 30 8.72 9.21 29.34
CA GLU A 30 9.59 10.12 30.06
C GLU A 30 8.72 11.19 30.74
N PRO A 31 8.84 11.39 32.06
CA PRO A 31 7.99 12.36 32.74
C PRO A 31 8.35 13.76 32.26
N ASP A 32 7.33 14.54 31.93
CA ASP A 32 7.49 15.96 31.61
C ASP A 32 8.27 16.66 32.74
N PRO A 33 9.23 17.53 32.39
CA PRO A 33 9.98 18.27 33.39
C PRO A 33 8.99 19.11 34.22
N PRO A 34 9.17 19.17 35.56
CA PRO A 34 8.24 19.90 36.42
C PRO A 34 8.19 21.36 36.00
N ALA A 35 6.99 21.85 35.75
CA ALA A 35 6.74 23.27 35.53
C ALA A 35 7.16 24.04 36.81
N THR A 36 8.34 24.64 36.76
CA THR A 36 8.81 25.51 37.80
C THR A 36 7.98 26.80 37.77
N ALA A 37 6.91 26.83 38.56
CA ALA A 37 6.14 28.05 38.78
C ALA A 37 7.01 29.02 39.57
N LEU A 38 7.63 29.97 38.88
CA LEU A 38 8.25 31.13 39.53
C LEU A 38 7.17 32.09 40.00
N TYR A 39 6.66 31.86 41.21
CA TYR A 39 5.91 32.87 41.95
C TYR A 39 6.90 33.85 42.55
N GLY A 40 7.12 34.99 41.90
CA GLY A 40 7.76 36.17 42.48
C GLY A 40 6.70 37.14 42.97
N PRO A 41 6.97 37.93 44.07
CA PRO A 41 6.02 38.89 44.62
C PRO A 41 5.73 40.02 43.62
N ALA A 42 4.53 40.54 43.73
CA ALA A 42 3.95 41.55 42.85
C ALA A 42 4.88 42.77 42.65
N GLY A 43 5.45 42.86 41.47
CA GLY A 43 6.20 44.00 40.96
C GLY A 43 5.89 44.16 39.47
N SER A 44 5.54 45.38 39.11
CA SER A 44 5.09 45.82 37.78
C SER A 44 5.91 45.24 36.63
N PHE A 45 5.31 44.35 35.86
CA PHE A 45 5.87 43.88 34.60
C PHE A 45 5.57 44.90 33.49
N ILE A 46 6.54 45.75 33.18
CA ILE A 46 6.59 46.39 31.85
C ILE A 46 7.08 45.31 30.90
N GLY A 47 6.15 44.72 30.18
CA GLY A 47 6.42 43.59 29.31
C GLY A 47 7.25 43.99 28.07
N LEU A 48 8.49 43.54 28.05
CA LEU A 48 9.19 43.30 26.78
C LEU A 48 8.78 41.90 26.32
N GLN A 49 7.72 41.83 25.53
CA GLN A 49 7.46 40.63 24.71
C GLN A 49 8.57 40.52 23.67
N LYS A 50 9.62 39.77 24.01
CA LYS A 50 10.59 39.34 23.05
C LYS A 50 9.90 38.24 22.21
N GLU A 51 9.33 38.63 21.08
CA GLU A 51 8.84 37.65 20.10
C GLU A 51 10.01 36.74 19.75
N ILE A 52 9.96 35.51 20.24
CA ILE A 52 10.88 34.47 19.81
C ILE A 52 10.37 34.04 18.43
N TYR A 53 10.92 34.64 17.39
CA TYR A 53 10.75 34.15 16.03
C TYR A 53 11.45 32.78 15.97
N LEU A 54 10.69 31.73 16.09
CA LEU A 54 11.14 30.39 15.71
C LEU A 54 11.44 30.45 14.21
N TYR A 55 12.72 30.56 13.87
CA TYR A 55 13.17 30.37 12.51
C TYR A 55 12.88 28.94 12.10
N ILE A 56 11.75 28.74 11.41
CA ILE A 56 11.45 27.50 10.71
C ILE A 56 12.24 27.57 9.41
N PRO A 57 13.35 26.82 9.26
CA PRO A 57 14.07 26.80 8.00
C PRO A 57 13.09 26.40 6.89
N PRO A 58 13.13 27.01 5.71
CA PRO A 58 12.27 26.62 4.60
C PRO A 58 12.48 25.12 4.35
N THR A 59 11.43 24.33 4.54
CA THR A 59 11.43 22.91 4.18
C THR A 59 11.63 22.85 2.68
N THR A 60 12.85 22.61 2.24
CA THR A 60 13.14 22.39 0.83
C THR A 60 12.43 21.08 0.45
N THR A 61 11.21 21.21 -0.04
CA THR A 61 10.48 20.07 -0.64
C THR A 61 11.23 19.73 -1.90
N THR A 62 12.17 18.81 -1.81
CA THR A 62 12.84 18.25 -2.98
C THR A 62 11.77 17.47 -3.74
N THR A 63 11.17 18.11 -4.73
CA THR A 63 10.22 17.46 -5.63
C THR A 63 11.02 16.45 -6.44
N VAL A 64 10.93 15.17 -6.07
CA VAL A 64 11.51 14.10 -6.88
C VAL A 64 10.78 14.12 -8.23
N PRO A 65 11.48 14.32 -9.35
CA PRO A 65 10.83 14.32 -10.66
C PRO A 65 10.06 13.03 -10.84
N GLN A 66 8.80 13.14 -11.29
CA GLN A 66 8.02 11.97 -11.64
C GLN A 66 8.67 11.27 -12.83
N PRO A 67 8.79 9.94 -12.81
CA PRO A 67 9.33 9.22 -13.95
C PRO A 67 8.44 9.41 -15.19
N VAL A 68 9.08 9.51 -16.34
CA VAL A 68 8.37 9.45 -17.63
C VAL A 68 8.07 7.98 -17.91
N TYR A 69 6.79 7.63 -17.97
CA TYR A 69 6.37 6.26 -18.22
C TYR A 69 6.35 5.96 -19.72
N LYS A 70 6.87 4.78 -20.08
CA LYS A 70 6.80 4.24 -21.45
C LYS A 70 6.33 2.79 -21.38
N HIS A 71 5.46 2.43 -22.31
CA HIS A 71 4.97 1.07 -22.42
C HIS A 71 6.14 0.09 -22.68
N GLY A 72 6.22 -0.93 -21.84
CA GLY A 72 7.31 -1.91 -21.88
C GLY A 72 8.56 -1.52 -21.10
N ASP A 73 8.72 -0.25 -20.67
CA ASP A 73 9.85 0.19 -19.88
C ASP A 73 9.52 0.20 -18.38
N CYS A 74 10.09 -0.76 -17.66
CA CYS A 74 9.98 -0.87 -16.21
C CYS A 74 11.28 -0.47 -15.48
N SER A 75 12.16 0.29 -16.10
CA SER A 75 13.47 0.67 -15.52
C SER A 75 13.34 1.51 -14.25
N TRP A 76 12.30 2.30 -14.13
CA TRP A 76 11.97 3.16 -12.99
C TRP A 76 11.39 2.39 -11.79
N LEU A 77 10.80 1.21 -12.04
CA LEU A 77 10.03 0.47 -11.03
C LEU A 77 10.85 0.03 -9.82
N PRO A 78 12.09 -0.49 -9.94
CA PRO A 78 12.86 -0.95 -8.78
C PRO A 78 13.02 0.10 -7.69
N ALA A 79 13.42 1.32 -8.05
CA ALA A 79 13.63 2.41 -7.10
C ALA A 79 12.31 2.80 -6.40
N MET A 80 11.21 2.87 -7.14
CA MET A 80 9.91 3.22 -6.58
C MET A 80 9.36 2.08 -5.71
N ALA A 81 9.54 0.83 -6.11
CA ALA A 81 9.10 -0.34 -5.34
C ALA A 81 9.83 -0.45 -3.99
N LEU A 82 11.14 -0.22 -3.97
CA LEU A 82 11.91 -0.18 -2.71
C LEU A 82 11.38 0.92 -1.77
N ARG A 83 11.10 2.11 -2.31
CA ARG A 83 10.47 3.19 -1.54
C ARG A 83 9.08 2.83 -1.02
N ALA A 84 8.32 2.03 -1.78
CA ALA A 84 7.00 1.52 -1.38
C ALA A 84 7.09 0.38 -0.35
N GLY A 85 8.30 -0.09 -0.01
CA GLY A 85 8.56 -1.13 0.99
C GLY A 85 8.64 -2.55 0.47
N TRP A 86 8.70 -2.76 -0.86
CA TRP A 86 8.85 -4.09 -1.42
C TRP A 86 10.21 -4.71 -1.06
N PRO A 87 10.24 -6.01 -0.69
CA PRO A 87 11.49 -6.72 -0.45
C PRO A 87 12.36 -6.75 -1.71
N VAL A 88 13.67 -6.56 -1.53
CA VAL A 88 14.63 -6.46 -2.65
C VAL A 88 14.64 -7.73 -3.51
N ASP A 89 14.52 -8.89 -2.89
CA ASP A 89 14.46 -10.21 -3.54
C ASP A 89 13.19 -10.42 -4.38
N GLN A 90 12.13 -9.63 -4.15
CA GLN A 90 10.87 -9.70 -4.90
C GLN A 90 10.82 -8.75 -6.10
N ILE A 91 11.74 -7.81 -6.22
CA ILE A 91 11.72 -6.77 -7.27
C ILE A 91 11.75 -7.38 -8.68
N GLY A 92 12.53 -8.43 -8.89
CA GLY A 92 12.59 -9.11 -10.18
C GLY A 92 11.24 -9.69 -10.61
N LYS A 93 10.54 -10.35 -9.69
CA LYS A 93 9.20 -10.90 -9.93
C LYS A 93 8.15 -9.81 -10.09
N LEU A 94 8.22 -8.77 -9.26
CA LEU A 94 7.33 -7.61 -9.34
C LEU A 94 7.39 -6.93 -10.70
N ARG A 95 8.62 -6.77 -11.24
CA ARG A 95 8.82 -6.21 -12.59
C ARG A 95 8.16 -7.06 -13.67
N GLN A 96 8.29 -8.38 -13.59
CA GLN A 96 7.64 -9.29 -14.54
C GLN A 96 6.11 -9.19 -14.47
N VAL A 97 5.55 -9.10 -13.26
CA VAL A 97 4.11 -8.90 -13.07
C VAL A 97 3.67 -7.56 -13.65
N ALA A 98 4.31 -6.46 -13.29
CA ALA A 98 3.96 -5.13 -13.80
C ALA A 98 4.03 -5.04 -15.34
N LEU A 99 5.07 -5.66 -15.93
CA LEU A 99 5.20 -5.71 -17.38
C LEU A 99 4.04 -6.48 -18.03
N ARG A 100 3.66 -7.61 -17.46
CA ARG A 100 2.56 -8.43 -17.98
C ARG A 100 1.19 -7.78 -17.79
N GLU A 101 0.94 -7.19 -16.62
CA GLU A 101 -0.38 -6.67 -16.26
C GLU A 101 -0.69 -5.33 -16.95
N SER A 102 0.28 -4.43 -16.99
CA SER A 102 0.04 -3.07 -17.51
C SER A 102 1.02 -2.60 -18.59
N GLY A 103 2.05 -3.40 -18.90
CA GLY A 103 3.17 -2.90 -19.69
C GLY A 103 3.96 -1.82 -18.96
N CYS A 104 3.96 -1.81 -17.64
CA CYS A 104 4.55 -0.76 -16.79
C CYS A 104 3.94 0.64 -16.98
N CYS A 105 2.68 0.72 -17.44
CA CYS A 105 1.91 1.95 -17.50
C CYS A 105 1.00 2.06 -16.26
N PRO A 106 1.32 2.92 -15.28
CA PRO A 106 0.61 2.93 -14.00
C PRO A 106 -0.81 3.51 -14.08
N ASN A 107 -1.09 4.38 -15.03
CA ASN A 107 -2.38 5.04 -15.24
C ASN A 107 -3.42 4.17 -15.95
N ARG A 108 -3.12 2.90 -16.20
CA ARG A 108 -3.96 1.98 -16.96
C ARG A 108 -5.06 1.36 -16.10
N ALA A 109 -6.31 1.47 -16.53
CA ALA A 109 -7.41 0.65 -16.04
C ALA A 109 -7.56 -0.63 -16.89
N GLY A 110 -8.27 -1.64 -16.38
CA GLY A 110 -8.53 -2.88 -17.11
C GLY A 110 -9.17 -2.61 -18.47
N GLY A 111 -8.57 -3.19 -19.52
CA GLY A 111 -9.00 -3.02 -20.90
C GLY A 111 -8.57 -1.73 -21.58
N ASP A 112 -7.86 -0.82 -20.91
CA ASP A 112 -7.31 0.34 -21.57
C ASP A 112 -6.24 -0.09 -22.59
N MET A 113 -6.34 0.45 -23.81
CA MET A 113 -5.29 0.39 -24.81
C MET A 113 -4.39 1.60 -24.64
N VAL A 114 -3.08 1.41 -24.70
CA VAL A 114 -2.11 2.48 -24.50
C VAL A 114 -1.13 2.56 -25.67
N ASP A 115 -0.62 3.75 -25.93
CA ASP A 115 0.48 3.96 -26.86
C ASP A 115 1.86 3.72 -26.20
N LYS A 116 2.93 3.97 -26.97
CA LYS A 116 4.31 3.81 -26.49
C LYS A 116 4.67 4.72 -25.29
N ASP A 117 3.95 5.80 -25.09
CA ASP A 117 4.17 6.80 -24.03
C ASP A 117 3.14 6.66 -22.90
N CYS A 118 2.49 5.50 -22.79
CA CYS A 118 1.46 5.18 -21.81
C CYS A 118 0.22 6.08 -21.84
N ASN A 119 -0.04 6.78 -22.95
CA ASN A 119 -1.30 7.51 -23.11
C ASN A 119 -2.41 6.54 -23.46
N ILE A 120 -3.59 6.72 -22.87
CA ILE A 120 -4.76 5.91 -23.16
C ILE A 120 -5.29 6.31 -24.52
N THR A 121 -5.33 5.36 -25.48
CA THR A 121 -5.77 5.57 -26.87
C THR A 121 -7.16 5.00 -27.14
N GLY A 122 -7.67 4.18 -26.23
CA GLY A 122 -8.98 3.56 -26.35
C GLY A 122 -9.24 2.57 -25.22
N VAL A 123 -10.41 1.94 -25.29
CA VAL A 123 -10.85 0.94 -24.32
C VAL A 123 -11.36 -0.28 -25.08
N SER A 124 -10.93 -1.47 -24.67
CA SER A 124 -11.47 -2.72 -25.22
C SER A 124 -12.91 -2.94 -24.78
N GLU A 125 -13.77 -3.33 -25.70
CA GLU A 125 -15.19 -3.64 -25.43
C GLU A 125 -15.39 -4.78 -24.43
N TRP A 126 -14.41 -5.67 -24.33
CA TRP A 126 -14.43 -6.85 -23.46
C TRP A 126 -13.86 -6.63 -22.08
N SER A 127 -13.65 -5.39 -21.68
CA SER A 127 -12.94 -5.10 -20.43
C SER A 127 -13.86 -4.98 -19.23
N HIS A 128 -13.49 -5.65 -18.16
CA HIS A 128 -13.96 -5.32 -16.83
C HIS A 128 -13.06 -4.22 -16.27
N ARG A 129 -13.50 -2.96 -16.34
CA ARG A 129 -12.71 -1.79 -15.90
C ARG A 129 -12.42 -1.73 -14.39
N SER A 130 -12.54 -2.84 -13.68
CA SER A 130 -12.29 -2.92 -12.25
C SER A 130 -10.84 -3.18 -11.86
N ASP A 131 -10.00 -3.56 -12.84
CA ASP A 131 -8.56 -3.71 -12.61
C ASP A 131 -7.88 -2.36 -12.70
N SER A 132 -6.89 -2.11 -11.83
CA SER A 132 -6.42 -0.75 -11.61
C SER A 132 -4.90 -0.66 -11.55
N GLY A 133 -4.36 0.21 -12.38
CA GLY A 133 -3.00 0.69 -12.32
C GLY A 133 -1.93 -0.32 -12.72
N LEU A 134 -0.73 -0.08 -12.21
CA LEU A 134 0.49 -0.82 -12.57
C LEU A 134 0.38 -2.33 -12.43
N LEU A 135 -0.20 -2.80 -11.33
CA LEU A 135 -0.35 -4.23 -11.01
C LEU A 135 -1.75 -4.76 -11.32
N GLN A 136 -2.59 -4.00 -12.00
CA GLN A 136 -3.97 -4.34 -12.34
C GLN A 136 -4.74 -4.90 -11.14
N ILE A 137 -4.71 -4.13 -10.04
CA ILE A 137 -5.37 -4.53 -8.79
C ILE A 137 -6.89 -4.58 -9.01
N ASN A 138 -7.44 -5.78 -8.89
CA ASN A 138 -8.86 -6.02 -9.14
C ASN A 138 -9.78 -5.33 -8.10
N GLY A 139 -10.98 -4.96 -8.55
CA GLY A 139 -11.99 -4.27 -7.74
C GLY A 139 -12.38 -4.98 -6.44
N VAL A 140 -12.24 -6.31 -6.35
CA VAL A 140 -12.47 -7.06 -5.11
C VAL A 140 -11.60 -6.59 -3.94
N HIS A 141 -10.43 -5.99 -4.24
CA HIS A 141 -9.51 -5.52 -3.22
C HIS A 141 -9.78 -4.09 -2.74
N TRP A 142 -10.45 -3.25 -3.57
CA TRP A 142 -10.65 -1.84 -3.24
C TRP A 142 -12.10 -1.37 -3.22
N LYS A 143 -13.06 -2.10 -3.81
CA LYS A 143 -14.48 -1.74 -3.69
C LYS A 143 -14.98 -1.98 -2.26
N GLN A 144 -15.77 -1.05 -1.76
CA GLN A 144 -16.31 -1.10 -0.40
C GLN A 144 -17.45 -2.12 -0.27
N ASP A 145 -18.21 -2.31 -1.33
CA ASP A 145 -19.47 -3.05 -1.40
C ASP A 145 -19.31 -4.49 -1.91
N HIS A 146 -18.09 -5.00 -1.98
CA HIS A 146 -17.93 -6.39 -2.40
C HIS A 146 -18.43 -7.34 -1.30
N PRO A 147 -19.41 -8.23 -1.58
CA PRO A 147 -20.12 -9.01 -0.55
C PRO A 147 -19.21 -9.97 0.24
N GLU A 148 -18.15 -10.50 -0.38
CA GLU A 148 -17.29 -11.51 0.27
C GLU A 148 -15.98 -10.94 0.80
N TYR A 149 -15.49 -9.88 0.18
CA TYR A 149 -14.18 -9.30 0.48
C TYR A 149 -14.32 -7.79 0.58
N ALA A 150 -14.94 -7.28 1.62
CA ALA A 150 -14.89 -5.83 1.79
C ALA A 150 -13.42 -5.38 1.67
N GLY A 151 -13.06 -4.85 0.51
CA GLY A 151 -11.76 -4.67 -0.07
C GLY A 151 -10.62 -4.37 0.91
N VAL A 152 -9.64 -5.24 1.00
CA VAL A 152 -8.51 -5.08 1.94
C VAL A 152 -7.80 -3.74 1.78
N VAL A 153 -7.70 -3.25 0.55
CA VAL A 153 -7.12 -1.96 0.21
C VAL A 153 -8.00 -0.82 0.73
N CYS A 154 -9.32 -0.91 0.55
CA CYS A 154 -10.25 0.06 1.11
C CYS A 154 -10.17 0.10 2.63
N LYS A 155 -10.18 -1.06 3.30
CA LYS A 155 -10.18 -1.15 4.76
C LYS A 155 -8.89 -0.64 5.39
N GLN A 156 -7.73 -1.00 4.83
CA GLN A 156 -6.44 -0.72 5.46
C GLN A 156 -5.77 0.55 4.97
N MET A 157 -6.05 0.97 3.72
CA MET A 157 -5.44 2.15 3.13
C MET A 157 -6.43 3.31 2.93
N GLN A 158 -7.72 3.10 3.22
CA GLN A 158 -8.81 4.07 2.97
C GLN A 158 -8.93 4.44 1.47
N ILE A 159 -8.53 3.53 0.59
CA ILE A 159 -8.62 3.67 -0.86
C ILE A 159 -9.75 2.80 -1.35
N CYS A 160 -10.94 3.40 -1.50
CA CYS A 160 -12.18 2.71 -1.84
C CYS A 160 -12.66 3.00 -3.27
N THR A 161 -11.82 3.69 -4.06
CA THR A 161 -12.09 4.04 -5.46
C THR A 161 -10.87 3.73 -6.33
N GLN A 162 -11.09 3.66 -7.65
CA GLN A 162 -10.04 3.31 -8.61
C GLN A 162 -8.97 4.41 -8.75
N ALA A 163 -9.38 5.68 -8.75
CA ALA A 163 -8.52 6.79 -9.15
C ALA A 163 -7.17 6.86 -8.41
N PRO A 164 -7.09 6.70 -7.08
CA PRO A 164 -5.78 6.69 -6.40
C PRO A 164 -4.88 5.51 -6.80
N LEU A 165 -5.45 4.40 -7.26
CA LEU A 165 -4.70 3.22 -7.69
C LEU A 165 -4.09 3.37 -9.09
N LEU A 166 -4.39 4.45 -9.80
CA LEU A 166 -3.74 4.80 -11.07
C LEU A 166 -2.43 5.56 -10.85
N ASP A 167 -2.09 5.91 -9.62
CA ASP A 167 -0.77 6.41 -9.23
C ASP A 167 0.18 5.23 -8.96
N ALA A 168 1.38 5.31 -9.53
CA ALA A 168 2.35 4.21 -9.47
C ALA A 168 2.77 3.83 -8.04
N TYR A 169 3.04 4.82 -7.19
CA TYR A 169 3.50 4.58 -5.82
C TYR A 169 2.38 4.01 -4.96
N THR A 170 1.19 4.56 -5.07
CA THR A 170 -0.02 4.10 -4.37
C THR A 170 -0.36 2.66 -4.78
N ASN A 171 -0.28 2.36 -6.08
CA ASN A 171 -0.52 1.02 -6.61
C ASN A 171 0.48 -0.01 -6.07
N LEU A 172 1.77 0.35 -6.02
CA LEU A 172 2.81 -0.50 -5.44
C LEU A 172 2.57 -0.77 -3.95
N ARG A 173 2.14 0.21 -3.18
CA ARG A 173 1.80 0.03 -1.76
C ARG A 173 0.59 -0.89 -1.58
N ALA A 174 -0.46 -0.69 -2.37
CA ALA A 174 -1.63 -1.55 -2.37
C ALA A 174 -1.30 -2.98 -2.80
N GLY A 175 -0.45 -3.13 -3.82
CA GLY A 175 0.06 -4.43 -4.25
C GLY A 175 0.88 -5.13 -3.17
N LEU A 176 1.73 -4.40 -2.44
CA LEU A 176 2.49 -4.96 -1.32
C LEU A 176 1.57 -5.47 -0.19
N LEU A 177 0.51 -4.72 0.11
CA LEU A 177 -0.50 -5.16 1.08
C LEU A 177 -1.12 -6.50 0.66
N ILE A 178 -1.55 -6.63 -0.59
CA ILE A 178 -2.13 -7.87 -1.13
C ILE A 178 -1.07 -8.99 -1.14
N TYR A 179 0.15 -8.70 -1.58
CA TYR A 179 1.26 -9.64 -1.57
C TYR A 179 1.55 -10.19 -0.17
N ASN A 180 1.50 -9.36 0.87
CA ASN A 180 1.74 -9.81 2.24
C ASN A 180 0.68 -10.80 2.71
N LEU A 181 -0.55 -10.71 2.22
CA LEU A 181 -1.65 -11.60 2.55
C LEU A 181 -1.63 -12.91 1.78
N VAL A 182 -1.47 -12.85 0.46
CA VAL A 182 -1.65 -14.01 -0.43
C VAL A 182 -0.46 -14.28 -1.33
N LYS A 183 0.65 -13.58 -1.11
CA LYS A 183 1.86 -13.66 -1.94
C LYS A 183 1.51 -13.39 -3.42
N TRP A 184 2.12 -14.13 -4.33
CA TRP A 184 1.90 -13.94 -5.76
C TRP A 184 0.60 -14.57 -6.29
N GLN A 185 -0.21 -15.20 -5.43
CA GLN A 185 -1.44 -15.89 -5.86
C GLN A 185 -2.44 -14.93 -6.52
N ALA A 186 -2.50 -13.68 -6.08
CA ALA A 186 -3.36 -12.67 -6.70
C ALA A 186 -3.05 -12.41 -8.19
N TRP A 187 -1.83 -12.76 -8.65
CA TRP A 187 -1.33 -12.54 -10.02
C TRP A 187 -0.97 -13.84 -10.75
N THR A 188 -1.36 -14.99 -10.23
CA THR A 188 -1.24 -16.27 -10.94
C THR A 188 -2.51 -16.52 -11.75
N LYS A 189 -2.34 -16.68 -13.04
CA LYS A 189 -3.36 -17.17 -13.98
C LYS A 189 -2.96 -18.54 -14.47
#